data_3c6f3c1d72aa898c74ecb50ab95a4787
#
_entry.id   3c6f3c1d72aa898c74ecb50ab95a4787
#
_cell.length_a   1.000
_cell.length_b   1.000
_cell.length_c   1.000
_cell.angle_alpha   90.00
_cell.angle_beta   90.00
_cell.angle_gamma   90.00
#
_symmetry.space_group_name_H-M   'P 1'
#
loop_
_entity.id
_entity.type
_entity.pdbx_description
1 polymer ?
#
loop_
_entity_poly.entity_id
_entity_poly.type
_entity_poly.pdbx_seq_one_letter_code
_entity_poly.pdbx_strand_id
1 'polypeptide(L)'
;KGTLDLSGLDSLKDVNCNNNQLTDIKVSGNASLEELSCDSNKLEKLDVSNNENLKELSCSNNEITDLKISGNKNLSKLSCGDNKIETLDITDSENLTEFYCYNNQITTLNIGNLVKLTHLYCNNNKLAALDISNNKQLEYIDLGNNNLTVLDVTNNEKLTKLVCYNNQLNQIDLSKNGELAMLVINDNQLTNLHLSNNSNLTEVYCYNNQLTNINVSNSKDLTTLYCNNNKLSSIDVTNNTKLEIFKYDEGVDIIGYTK
;
A
#
# COMPACT_ATOMS: atom_id res chain seq x y z
N LYS A 1 -10.64 16.08 -26.50
CA LYS A 1 -10.58 14.77 -27.15
C LYS A 1 -9.40 14.75 -28.10
N GLY A 2 -8.46 13.83 -27.93
CA GLY A 2 -7.38 13.63 -28.87
C GLY A 2 -6.01 13.55 -28.24
N THR A 3 -4.99 13.71 -29.05
CA THR A 3 -3.59 13.72 -28.67
C THR A 3 -3.16 15.11 -28.20
N LEU A 4 -2.43 15.16 -27.09
CA LEU A 4 -1.63 16.31 -26.68
C LEU A 4 -0.19 16.04 -27.09
N ASP A 5 0.31 16.75 -28.10
CA ASP A 5 1.67 16.60 -28.57
C ASP A 5 2.53 17.77 -28.05
N LEU A 6 3.44 17.43 -27.12
CA LEU A 6 4.39 18.36 -26.52
C LEU A 6 5.83 18.02 -26.94
N SER A 7 6.01 17.14 -27.93
CA SER A 7 7.31 16.64 -28.34
C SER A 7 8.29 17.76 -28.69
N GLY A 8 9.54 17.65 -28.23
CA GLY A 8 10.61 18.60 -28.57
C GLY A 8 10.54 19.95 -27.87
N LEU A 9 9.71 20.10 -26.84
CA LEU A 9 9.70 21.30 -25.98
C LEU A 9 10.80 21.16 -24.90
N ASP A 10 12.06 21.30 -25.27
CA ASP A 10 13.22 20.95 -24.45
C ASP A 10 13.30 21.70 -23.11
N SER A 11 12.69 22.89 -22.99
CA SER A 11 12.69 23.68 -21.77
C SER A 11 11.48 23.42 -20.86
N LEU A 12 10.56 22.56 -21.28
CA LEU A 12 9.34 22.26 -20.53
C LEU A 12 9.69 21.41 -19.31
N LYS A 13 9.30 21.88 -18.12
CA LYS A 13 9.61 21.23 -16.84
C LYS A 13 8.42 20.61 -16.16
N ASP A 14 7.28 21.26 -16.23
CA ASP A 14 6.07 20.88 -15.56
C ASP A 14 4.89 20.87 -16.54
N VAL A 15 4.17 19.74 -16.54
CA VAL A 15 2.97 19.56 -17.38
C VAL A 15 1.84 19.10 -16.48
N ASN A 16 0.79 19.90 -16.42
CA ASN A 16 -0.48 19.49 -15.82
C ASN A 16 -1.59 19.53 -16.86
N CYS A 17 -2.07 18.34 -17.24
CA CYS A 17 -3.17 18.17 -18.17
C CYS A 17 -4.29 17.28 -17.59
N ASN A 18 -4.44 17.30 -16.27
CA ASN A 18 -5.46 16.54 -15.54
C ASN A 18 -6.88 16.90 -15.97
N ASN A 19 -7.82 15.96 -15.74
CA ASN A 19 -9.26 16.17 -15.93
C ASN A 19 -9.64 16.61 -17.35
N ASN A 20 -9.09 15.93 -18.35
CA ASN A 20 -9.37 16.15 -19.75
C ASN A 20 -9.97 14.88 -20.39
N GLN A 21 -10.01 14.82 -21.69
CA GLN A 21 -10.46 13.66 -22.47
C GLN A 21 -9.36 13.23 -23.44
N LEU A 22 -8.09 13.32 -22.98
CA LEU A 22 -6.95 12.94 -23.79
C LEU A 22 -6.90 11.43 -23.95
N THR A 23 -6.65 10.99 -25.16
CA THR A 23 -6.44 9.57 -25.51
C THR A 23 -4.98 9.25 -25.77
N ASP A 24 -4.14 10.28 -25.91
CA ASP A 24 -2.71 10.14 -26.13
C ASP A 24 -1.97 11.41 -25.66
N ILE A 25 -0.77 11.22 -25.13
CA ILE A 25 0.17 12.29 -24.74
C ILE A 25 1.53 11.93 -25.29
N LYS A 26 2.17 12.88 -25.98
CA LYS A 26 3.53 12.73 -26.48
C LYS A 26 4.44 13.74 -25.79
N VAL A 27 5.46 13.23 -25.11
CA VAL A 27 6.46 14.00 -24.36
C VAL A 27 7.88 13.63 -24.78
N SER A 28 8.04 13.02 -25.95
CA SER A 28 9.36 12.65 -26.44
C SER A 28 10.23 13.88 -26.73
N GLY A 29 11.51 13.86 -26.31
CA GLY A 29 12.44 14.96 -26.47
C GLY A 29 12.28 16.09 -25.44
N ASN A 30 11.41 15.95 -24.43
CA ASN A 30 11.30 16.91 -23.34
C ASN A 30 12.35 16.61 -22.26
N ALA A 31 13.62 16.88 -22.58
CA ALA A 31 14.75 16.50 -21.73
C ALA A 31 14.74 17.18 -20.35
N SER A 32 14.07 18.35 -20.22
CA SER A 32 13.97 19.07 -18.93
C SER A 32 12.72 18.72 -18.12
N LEU A 33 11.86 17.78 -18.58
CA LEU A 33 10.61 17.46 -17.90
C LEU A 33 10.88 16.83 -16.52
N GLU A 34 10.43 17.50 -15.48
CA GLU A 34 10.58 17.11 -14.08
C GLU A 34 9.27 16.56 -13.49
N GLU A 35 8.13 17.11 -13.91
CA GLU A 35 6.80 16.73 -13.41
C GLU A 35 5.81 16.55 -14.57
N LEU A 36 5.06 15.44 -14.54
CA LEU A 36 3.97 15.18 -15.46
C LEU A 36 2.74 14.71 -14.68
N SER A 37 1.65 15.51 -14.78
CA SER A 37 0.33 15.15 -14.25
C SER A 37 -0.68 15.04 -15.37
N CYS A 38 -1.21 13.84 -15.59
CA CYS A 38 -2.21 13.55 -16.62
C CYS A 38 -3.37 12.69 -16.10
N ASP A 39 -3.70 12.85 -14.80
CA ASP A 39 -4.77 12.13 -14.14
C ASP A 39 -6.14 12.42 -14.80
N SER A 40 -7.06 11.46 -14.66
CA SER A 40 -8.44 11.61 -15.10
C SER A 40 -8.56 11.98 -16.59
N ASN A 41 -7.96 11.15 -17.42
CA ASN A 41 -8.04 11.20 -18.88
C ASN A 41 -8.55 9.85 -19.44
N LYS A 42 -8.26 9.54 -20.68
CA LYS A 42 -8.64 8.30 -21.39
C LYS A 42 -7.43 7.66 -22.06
N LEU A 43 -6.28 7.73 -21.40
CA LEU A 43 -5.04 7.18 -21.92
C LEU A 43 -5.10 5.65 -21.83
N GLU A 44 -4.84 4.96 -22.93
CA GLU A 44 -4.70 3.51 -22.97
C GLU A 44 -3.23 3.07 -22.80
N LYS A 45 -2.30 3.99 -23.07
CA LYS A 45 -0.86 3.81 -22.89
C LYS A 45 -0.18 5.15 -22.58
N LEU A 46 0.97 5.07 -21.92
CA LEU A 46 1.82 6.23 -21.66
C LEU A 46 3.28 5.81 -21.73
N ASP A 47 4.08 6.54 -22.52
CA ASP A 47 5.52 6.30 -22.64
C ASP A 47 6.29 7.57 -22.23
N VAL A 48 6.99 7.48 -21.10
CA VAL A 48 7.86 8.55 -20.56
C VAL A 48 9.33 8.08 -20.46
N SER A 49 9.69 6.98 -21.11
CA SER A 49 11.03 6.36 -21.01
C SER A 49 12.19 7.27 -21.44
N ASN A 50 11.93 8.32 -22.20
CA ASN A 50 12.95 9.29 -22.64
C ASN A 50 12.96 10.58 -21.81
N ASN A 51 12.26 10.63 -20.68
CA ASN A 51 12.22 11.80 -19.79
C ASN A 51 13.06 11.53 -18.54
N GLU A 52 14.38 11.40 -18.71
CA GLU A 52 15.32 10.96 -17.67
C GLU A 52 15.34 11.86 -16.43
N ASN A 53 14.92 13.13 -16.55
CA ASN A 53 14.84 14.07 -15.43
C ASN A 53 13.51 14.05 -14.69
N LEU A 54 12.58 13.17 -15.08
CA LEU A 54 11.28 13.06 -14.45
C LEU A 54 11.40 12.61 -13.00
N LYS A 55 10.85 13.42 -12.08
CA LYS A 55 10.85 13.22 -10.62
C LYS A 55 9.48 12.76 -10.13
N GLU A 56 8.43 13.30 -10.71
CA GLU A 56 7.05 12.98 -10.34
C GLU A 56 6.21 12.65 -11.58
N LEU A 57 5.54 11.50 -11.55
CA LEU A 57 4.58 11.08 -12.56
C LEU A 57 3.25 10.78 -11.89
N SER A 58 2.19 11.46 -12.32
CA SER A 58 0.81 11.16 -11.97
C SER A 58 -0.01 10.89 -13.23
N CYS A 59 -0.51 9.64 -13.33
CA CYS A 59 -1.34 9.18 -14.46
C CYS A 59 -2.52 8.32 -13.99
N SER A 60 -2.98 8.57 -12.76
CA SER A 60 -4.10 7.85 -12.16
C SER A 60 -5.42 8.12 -12.86
N ASN A 61 -6.40 7.21 -12.68
CA ASN A 61 -7.74 7.33 -13.25
C ASN A 61 -7.72 7.53 -14.78
N ASN A 62 -7.12 6.55 -15.45
CA ASN A 62 -7.05 6.42 -16.89
C ASN A 62 -7.47 5.00 -17.33
N GLU A 63 -7.16 4.61 -18.54
CA GLU A 63 -7.40 3.26 -19.08
C GLU A 63 -6.09 2.56 -19.45
N ILE A 64 -4.98 2.91 -18.77
CA ILE A 64 -3.63 2.50 -19.13
C ILE A 64 -3.46 0.98 -18.91
N THR A 65 -3.05 0.29 -19.96
CA THR A 65 -2.61 -1.10 -19.95
C THR A 65 -1.10 -1.24 -20.12
N ASP A 66 -0.44 -0.25 -20.77
CA ASP A 66 0.99 -0.23 -21.03
C ASP A 66 1.58 1.11 -20.55
N LEU A 67 2.30 1.06 -19.43
CA LEU A 67 3.02 2.21 -18.83
C LEU A 67 4.51 1.96 -18.94
N LYS A 68 5.22 2.79 -19.73
CA LYS A 68 6.65 2.70 -19.92
C LYS A 68 7.37 3.82 -19.18
N ILE A 69 8.15 3.44 -18.18
CA ILE A 69 8.91 4.33 -17.30
C ILE A 69 10.38 3.90 -17.18
N SER A 70 10.86 3.03 -18.09
CA SER A 70 12.27 2.63 -18.09
C SER A 70 13.20 3.83 -18.25
N GLY A 71 14.33 3.84 -17.54
CA GLY A 71 15.28 4.95 -17.58
C GLY A 71 14.93 6.16 -16.68
N ASN A 72 13.75 6.22 -16.06
CA ASN A 72 13.39 7.31 -15.15
C ASN A 72 14.05 7.16 -13.77
N LYS A 73 15.37 7.21 -13.73
CA LYS A 73 16.18 6.99 -12.50
C LYS A 73 15.96 8.05 -11.42
N ASN A 74 15.47 9.23 -11.81
CA ASN A 74 15.22 10.34 -10.88
C ASN A 74 13.79 10.31 -10.31
N LEU A 75 12.96 9.35 -10.74
CA LEU A 75 11.57 9.25 -10.30
C LEU A 75 11.51 8.97 -8.79
N SER A 76 10.94 9.91 -8.03
CA SER A 76 10.76 9.83 -6.60
C SER A 76 9.32 9.53 -6.19
N LYS A 77 8.37 9.88 -7.06
CA LYS A 77 6.94 9.64 -6.87
C LYS A 77 6.27 9.15 -8.14
N LEU A 78 5.56 8.01 -8.02
CA LEU A 78 4.75 7.43 -9.09
C LEU A 78 3.33 7.20 -8.61
N SER A 79 2.36 7.81 -9.29
CA SER A 79 0.94 7.57 -9.10
C SER A 79 0.33 7.07 -10.40
N CYS A 80 -0.02 5.78 -10.42
CA CYS A 80 -0.66 5.11 -11.57
C CYS A 80 -1.88 4.28 -11.14
N GLY A 81 -2.50 4.65 -10.02
CA GLY A 81 -3.72 4.00 -9.52
C GLY A 81 -4.91 4.14 -10.47
N ASP A 82 -5.96 3.33 -10.27
CA ASP A 82 -7.18 3.37 -11.09
C ASP A 82 -6.89 3.27 -12.60
N ASN A 83 -6.22 2.18 -12.99
CA ASN A 83 -5.88 1.87 -14.38
C ASN A 83 -6.16 0.38 -14.69
N LYS A 84 -5.65 -0.13 -15.79
CA LYS A 84 -5.80 -1.53 -16.23
C LYS A 84 -4.45 -2.24 -16.37
N ILE A 85 -3.44 -1.83 -15.59
CA ILE A 85 -2.07 -2.32 -15.67
C ILE A 85 -2.02 -3.75 -15.13
N GLU A 86 -1.49 -4.69 -15.92
CA GLU A 86 -1.27 -6.09 -15.51
C GLU A 86 0.19 -6.34 -15.11
N THR A 87 1.12 -5.65 -15.79
CA THR A 87 2.56 -5.73 -15.54
C THR A 87 3.17 -4.34 -15.54
N LEU A 88 4.11 -4.10 -14.63
CA LEU A 88 4.81 -2.82 -14.53
C LEU A 88 6.29 -3.07 -14.21
N ASP A 89 7.17 -2.60 -15.08
CA ASP A 89 8.61 -2.60 -14.85
C ASP A 89 9.03 -1.26 -14.25
N ILE A 90 9.49 -1.29 -12.99
CA ILE A 90 9.94 -0.16 -12.19
C ILE A 90 11.37 -0.34 -11.70
N THR A 91 12.09 -1.29 -12.28
CA THR A 91 13.43 -1.69 -11.80
C THR A 91 14.47 -0.58 -11.89
N ASP A 92 14.31 0.38 -12.82
CA ASP A 92 15.20 1.54 -12.96
C ASP A 92 14.90 2.69 -12.00
N SER A 93 13.76 2.68 -11.31
CA SER A 93 13.28 3.80 -10.48
C SER A 93 13.80 3.72 -9.03
N GLU A 94 15.12 3.57 -8.84
CA GLU A 94 15.77 3.33 -7.54
C GLU A 94 15.58 4.47 -6.52
N ASN A 95 15.17 5.65 -6.97
CA ASN A 95 14.94 6.81 -6.12
C ASN A 95 13.49 6.93 -5.62
N LEU A 96 12.62 5.96 -5.98
CA LEU A 96 11.21 6.02 -5.62
C LEU A 96 11.02 5.94 -4.10
N THR A 97 10.31 6.93 -3.57
CA THR A 97 9.93 7.03 -2.15
C THR A 97 8.46 6.80 -1.93
N GLU A 98 7.62 7.16 -2.91
CA GLU A 98 6.17 6.99 -2.86
C GLU A 98 5.67 6.28 -4.12
N PHE A 99 4.95 5.18 -3.94
CA PHE A 99 4.43 4.39 -5.05
C PHE A 99 2.95 4.04 -4.84
N TYR A 100 2.11 4.53 -5.75
CA TYR A 100 0.66 4.37 -5.75
C TYR A 100 0.24 3.62 -7.01
N CYS A 101 -0.05 2.32 -6.90
CA CYS A 101 -0.49 1.47 -8.01
C CYS A 101 -1.79 0.72 -7.70
N TYR A 102 -2.58 1.25 -6.77
CA TYR A 102 -3.86 0.65 -6.35
C TYR A 102 -4.88 0.56 -7.50
N ASN A 103 -5.89 -0.29 -7.36
CA ASN A 103 -6.97 -0.46 -8.36
C ASN A 103 -6.43 -0.72 -9.76
N ASN A 104 -5.61 -1.77 -9.90
CA ASN A 104 -5.07 -2.26 -11.17
C ASN A 104 -5.30 -3.78 -11.29
N GLN A 105 -4.60 -4.43 -12.18
CA GLN A 105 -4.69 -5.87 -12.39
C GLN A 105 -3.32 -6.55 -12.19
N ILE A 106 -2.42 -5.93 -11.42
CA ILE A 106 -1.04 -6.35 -11.25
C ILE A 106 -0.99 -7.72 -10.56
N THR A 107 -0.34 -8.67 -11.21
CA THR A 107 -0.19 -10.04 -10.70
C THR A 107 1.17 -10.28 -10.04
N THR A 108 2.20 -9.56 -10.48
CA THR A 108 3.57 -9.62 -9.95
C THR A 108 4.17 -8.23 -9.93
N LEU A 109 4.94 -7.93 -8.89
CA LEU A 109 5.59 -6.64 -8.71
C LEU A 109 6.98 -6.84 -8.12
N ASN A 110 8.02 -6.38 -8.83
CA ASN A 110 9.38 -6.41 -8.34
C ASN A 110 9.80 -5.03 -7.84
N ILE A 111 9.91 -4.89 -6.52
CA ILE A 111 10.30 -3.65 -5.84
C ILE A 111 11.63 -3.79 -5.08
N GLY A 112 12.38 -4.87 -5.30
CA GLY A 112 13.60 -5.17 -4.56
C GLY A 112 14.70 -4.11 -4.68
N ASN A 113 14.71 -3.30 -5.77
CA ASN A 113 15.64 -2.20 -5.97
C ASN A 113 15.18 -0.87 -5.35
N LEU A 114 13.91 -0.78 -4.93
CA LEU A 114 13.32 0.46 -4.39
C LEU A 114 13.66 0.64 -2.90
N VAL A 115 14.94 0.70 -2.59
CA VAL A 115 15.44 0.71 -1.21
C VAL A 115 15.10 1.98 -0.41
N LYS A 116 14.66 3.04 -1.11
CA LYS A 116 14.22 4.32 -0.51
C LYS A 116 12.72 4.40 -0.28
N LEU A 117 11.96 3.36 -0.68
CA LEU A 117 10.51 3.37 -0.63
C LEU A 117 10.02 3.47 0.82
N THR A 118 9.21 4.49 1.11
CA THR A 118 8.58 4.76 2.40
C THR A 118 7.09 4.45 2.38
N HIS A 119 6.42 4.69 1.25
CA HIS A 119 4.98 4.51 1.09
C HIS A 119 4.65 3.65 -0.12
N LEU A 120 3.93 2.55 0.11
CA LEU A 120 3.47 1.63 -0.93
C LEU A 120 1.96 1.44 -0.84
N TYR A 121 1.23 1.83 -1.87
CA TYR A 121 -0.20 1.60 -2.03
C TYR A 121 -0.46 0.69 -3.23
N CYS A 122 -0.66 -0.58 -2.96
CA CYS A 122 -0.86 -1.64 -3.95
C CYS A 122 -2.19 -2.38 -3.77
N ASN A 123 -3.13 -1.81 -2.99
CA ASN A 123 -4.41 -2.41 -2.72
C ASN A 123 -5.26 -2.58 -4.00
N ASN A 124 -6.20 -3.51 -3.98
CA ASN A 124 -7.07 -3.83 -5.12
C ASN A 124 -6.26 -4.22 -6.38
N ASN A 125 -5.44 -5.26 -6.25
CA ASN A 125 -4.67 -5.87 -7.33
C ASN A 125 -4.84 -7.41 -7.29
N LYS A 126 -3.99 -8.15 -7.98
CA LYS A 126 -4.04 -9.62 -8.05
C LYS A 126 -2.74 -10.26 -7.57
N LEU A 127 -2.01 -9.60 -6.66
CA LEU A 127 -0.72 -10.07 -6.16
C LEU A 127 -0.91 -11.36 -5.34
N ALA A 128 -0.23 -12.43 -5.71
CA ALA A 128 -0.19 -13.68 -4.96
C ALA A 128 0.97 -13.72 -3.94
N ALA A 129 2.01 -12.93 -4.18
CA ALA A 129 3.17 -12.73 -3.31
C ALA A 129 3.77 -11.36 -3.55
N LEU A 130 4.48 -10.83 -2.55
CA LEU A 130 5.27 -9.60 -2.66
C LEU A 130 6.49 -9.71 -1.74
N ASP A 131 7.70 -9.57 -2.30
CA ASP A 131 8.92 -9.49 -1.52
C ASP A 131 9.26 -8.03 -1.22
N ILE A 132 9.24 -7.68 0.08
CA ILE A 132 9.55 -6.35 0.61
C ILE A 132 10.80 -6.34 1.50
N SER A 133 11.57 -7.42 1.49
CA SER A 133 12.71 -7.63 2.40
C SER A 133 13.82 -6.57 2.27
N ASN A 134 13.98 -5.98 1.08
CA ASN A 134 14.93 -4.91 0.82
C ASN A 134 14.39 -3.49 1.10
N ASN A 135 13.08 -3.33 1.23
CA ASN A 135 12.43 -2.02 1.40
C ASN A 135 12.37 -1.61 2.87
N LYS A 136 13.53 -1.53 3.52
CA LYS A 136 13.68 -1.30 4.97
C LYS A 136 13.24 0.10 5.44
N GLN A 137 12.95 1.01 4.51
CA GLN A 137 12.48 2.35 4.82
C GLN A 137 10.95 2.45 4.83
N LEU A 138 10.23 1.35 4.54
CA LEU A 138 8.77 1.35 4.50
C LEU A 138 8.18 1.72 5.87
N GLU A 139 7.36 2.77 5.85
CA GLU A 139 6.59 3.30 6.97
C GLU A 139 5.10 2.98 6.82
N TYR A 140 4.61 2.98 5.59
CA TYR A 140 3.22 2.73 5.23
C TYR A 140 3.12 1.70 4.12
N ILE A 141 2.31 0.65 4.34
CA ILE A 141 1.97 -0.34 3.32
C ILE A 141 0.45 -0.55 3.28
N ASP A 142 -0.13 -0.47 2.08
CA ASP A 142 -1.49 -0.93 1.80
C ASP A 142 -1.48 -1.99 0.70
N LEU A 143 -1.80 -3.23 1.08
CA LEU A 143 -1.93 -4.42 0.23
C LEU A 143 -3.33 -5.03 0.34
N GLY A 144 -4.31 -4.29 0.82
CA GLY A 144 -5.70 -4.77 0.93
C GLY A 144 -6.26 -5.25 -0.40
N ASN A 145 -7.17 -6.23 -0.38
CA ASN A 145 -7.79 -6.80 -1.58
C ASN A 145 -6.74 -7.29 -2.61
N ASN A 146 -5.96 -8.28 -2.21
CA ASN A 146 -5.04 -9.03 -3.06
C ASN A 146 -5.23 -10.54 -2.84
N ASN A 147 -4.31 -11.37 -3.33
CA ASN A 147 -4.36 -12.82 -3.20
C ASN A 147 -3.19 -13.36 -2.36
N LEU A 148 -2.63 -12.54 -1.45
CA LEU A 148 -1.45 -12.89 -0.68
C LEU A 148 -1.73 -14.06 0.27
N THR A 149 -0.90 -15.09 0.19
CA THR A 149 -0.93 -16.24 1.11
C THR A 149 0.12 -16.13 2.20
N VAL A 150 1.17 -15.37 1.95
CA VAL A 150 2.29 -15.06 2.87
C VAL A 150 2.70 -13.60 2.70
N LEU A 151 3.02 -12.95 3.80
CA LEU A 151 3.64 -11.62 3.83
C LEU A 151 4.67 -11.59 4.97
N ASP A 152 5.95 -11.40 4.63
CA ASP A 152 7.03 -11.22 5.58
C ASP A 152 7.36 -9.74 5.75
N VAL A 153 7.10 -9.19 6.92
CA VAL A 153 7.36 -7.79 7.29
C VAL A 153 8.50 -7.64 8.30
N THR A 154 9.22 -8.71 8.59
CA THR A 154 10.25 -8.74 9.66
C THR A 154 11.44 -7.84 9.38
N ASN A 155 11.69 -7.47 8.12
CA ASN A 155 12.73 -6.52 7.72
C ASN A 155 12.27 -5.06 7.68
N ASN A 156 10.97 -4.79 7.89
CA ASN A 156 10.38 -3.46 7.74
C ASN A 156 10.10 -2.86 9.13
N GLU A 157 11.16 -2.68 9.92
CA GLU A 157 11.07 -2.28 11.34
C GLU A 157 10.47 -0.88 11.54
N LYS A 158 10.46 -0.03 10.48
CA LYS A 158 9.91 1.32 10.50
C LYS A 158 8.41 1.40 10.24
N LEU A 159 7.74 0.26 10.00
CA LEU A 159 6.31 0.26 9.72
C LEU A 159 5.51 0.86 10.87
N THR A 160 4.80 1.94 10.56
CA THR A 160 3.81 2.58 11.43
C THR A 160 2.39 2.17 11.07
N LYS A 161 2.14 1.83 9.80
CA LYS A 161 0.83 1.41 9.32
C LYS A 161 0.93 0.24 8.34
N LEU A 162 0.24 -0.85 8.68
CA LEU A 162 0.12 -2.04 7.85
C LEU A 162 -1.35 -2.33 7.55
N VAL A 163 -1.71 -2.31 6.28
CA VAL A 163 -3.05 -2.61 5.77
C VAL A 163 -2.94 -3.79 4.80
N CYS A 164 -3.51 -4.95 5.16
CA CYS A 164 -3.49 -6.16 4.35
C CYS A 164 -4.80 -6.97 4.48
N TYR A 165 -5.92 -6.26 4.62
CA TYR A 165 -7.25 -6.87 4.70
C TYR A 165 -7.63 -7.59 3.39
N ASN A 166 -8.58 -8.52 3.49
CA ASN A 166 -9.09 -9.29 2.35
C ASN A 166 -7.96 -9.90 1.49
N ASN A 167 -7.20 -10.77 2.14
CA ASN A 167 -6.15 -11.61 1.56
C ASN A 167 -6.36 -13.08 2.00
N GLN A 168 -5.36 -13.93 1.86
CA GLN A 168 -5.40 -15.34 2.24
C GLN A 168 -4.31 -15.68 3.29
N LEU A 169 -3.93 -14.68 4.10
CA LEU A 169 -2.89 -14.84 5.11
C LEU A 169 -3.36 -15.78 6.23
N ASN A 170 -2.60 -16.83 6.52
CA ASN A 170 -2.86 -17.74 7.63
C ASN A 170 -1.98 -17.48 8.86
N GLN A 171 -0.91 -16.70 8.68
CA GLN A 171 -0.01 -16.24 9.74
C GLN A 171 0.67 -14.93 9.34
N ILE A 172 1.16 -14.20 10.33
CA ILE A 172 2.02 -13.03 10.17
C ILE A 172 2.91 -12.89 11.39
N ASP A 173 4.18 -12.54 11.18
CA ASP A 173 5.13 -12.21 12.26
C ASP A 173 5.33 -10.70 12.33
N LEU A 174 4.82 -10.08 13.40
CA LEU A 174 4.91 -8.64 13.69
C LEU A 174 5.95 -8.34 14.79
N SER A 175 6.76 -9.32 15.18
CA SER A 175 7.68 -9.20 16.33
C SER A 175 8.76 -8.12 16.15
N LYS A 176 9.03 -7.70 14.91
CA LYS A 176 10.02 -6.68 14.56
C LYS A 176 9.41 -5.29 14.28
N ASN A 177 8.08 -5.16 14.27
CA ASN A 177 7.39 -3.93 13.87
C ASN A 177 6.92 -3.15 15.11
N GLY A 178 7.86 -2.79 15.99
CA GLY A 178 7.58 -2.09 17.26
C GLY A 178 6.96 -0.70 17.11
N GLU A 179 7.19 -0.05 15.97
CA GLU A 179 6.64 1.28 15.66
C GLU A 179 5.19 1.25 15.14
N LEU A 180 4.61 0.04 14.98
CA LEU A 180 3.28 -0.12 14.37
C LEU A 180 2.21 0.54 15.25
N ALA A 181 1.52 1.54 14.68
CA ALA A 181 0.42 2.28 15.32
C ALA A 181 -0.96 1.81 14.80
N MET A 182 -1.06 1.37 13.55
CA MET A 182 -2.29 0.88 12.96
C MET A 182 -2.10 -0.44 12.24
N LEU A 183 -2.94 -1.42 12.56
CA LEU A 183 -2.98 -2.73 11.91
C LEU A 183 -4.39 -3.01 11.37
N VAL A 184 -4.50 -3.21 10.05
CA VAL A 184 -5.74 -3.61 9.36
C VAL A 184 -5.50 -4.94 8.66
N ILE A 185 -5.97 -6.05 9.28
CA ILE A 185 -5.68 -7.43 8.83
C ILE A 185 -6.96 -8.31 8.85
N ASN A 186 -8.10 -7.67 8.84
CA ASN A 186 -9.39 -8.33 8.76
C ASN A 186 -9.57 -9.10 7.44
N ASP A 187 -10.56 -10.01 7.40
CA ASP A 187 -10.88 -10.80 6.21
C ASP A 187 -9.65 -11.60 5.70
N ASN A 188 -9.04 -12.38 6.60
CA ASN A 188 -7.94 -13.29 6.33
C ASN A 188 -8.22 -14.67 6.97
N GLN A 189 -7.21 -15.52 7.09
CA GLN A 189 -7.35 -16.89 7.62
C GLN A 189 -6.48 -17.09 8.89
N LEU A 190 -6.18 -16.01 9.61
CA LEU A 190 -5.29 -16.05 10.77
C LEU A 190 -5.89 -16.87 11.91
N THR A 191 -5.10 -17.79 12.43
CA THR A 191 -5.46 -18.57 13.64
C THR A 191 -4.85 -17.99 14.91
N ASN A 192 -3.75 -17.22 14.77
CA ASN A 192 -3.05 -16.55 15.85
C ASN A 192 -2.61 -15.16 15.42
N LEU A 193 -2.60 -14.21 16.34
CA LEU A 193 -2.08 -12.87 16.16
C LEU A 193 -1.34 -12.43 17.42
N HIS A 194 -0.01 -12.32 17.34
CA HIS A 194 0.84 -11.95 18.45
C HIS A 194 1.22 -10.48 18.37
N LEU A 195 0.71 -9.67 19.30
CA LEU A 195 0.90 -8.20 19.35
C LEU A 195 1.73 -7.75 20.55
N SER A 196 2.42 -8.67 21.24
CA SER A 196 3.16 -8.35 22.45
C SER A 196 4.29 -7.33 22.26
N ASN A 197 4.84 -7.21 21.04
CA ASN A 197 5.92 -6.28 20.72
C ASN A 197 5.44 -4.97 20.08
N ASN A 198 4.11 -4.80 19.88
CA ASN A 198 3.54 -3.67 19.17
C ASN A 198 2.85 -2.72 20.16
N SER A 199 3.65 -2.14 21.07
CA SER A 199 3.12 -1.29 22.16
C SER A 199 2.54 0.04 21.69
N ASN A 200 2.88 0.48 20.48
CA ASN A 200 2.43 1.75 19.90
C ASN A 200 1.06 1.64 19.20
N LEU A 201 0.45 0.43 19.16
CA LEU A 201 -0.84 0.23 18.50
C LEU A 201 -1.95 1.06 19.15
N THR A 202 -2.59 1.88 18.32
CA THR A 202 -3.79 2.66 18.65
C THR A 202 -5.05 2.08 18.01
N GLU A 203 -4.91 1.40 16.87
CA GLU A 203 -6.02 0.82 16.11
C GLU A 203 -5.68 -0.59 15.61
N VAL A 204 -6.56 -1.55 15.89
CA VAL A 204 -6.45 -2.94 15.42
C VAL A 204 -7.78 -3.40 14.83
N TYR A 205 -7.76 -3.77 13.55
CA TYR A 205 -8.87 -4.36 12.82
C TYR A 205 -8.48 -5.78 12.39
N CYS A 206 -8.94 -6.80 13.14
CA CYS A 206 -8.64 -8.20 12.90
C CYS A 206 -9.89 -9.10 12.84
N TYR A 207 -11.05 -8.48 12.59
CA TYR A 207 -12.31 -9.20 12.44
C TYR A 207 -12.31 -10.14 11.22
N ASN A 208 -13.26 -11.07 11.14
CA ASN A 208 -13.35 -12.04 10.05
C ASN A 208 -12.04 -12.82 9.85
N ASN A 209 -11.54 -13.43 10.92
CA ASN A 209 -10.41 -14.34 10.92
C ASN A 209 -10.78 -15.64 11.66
N GLN A 210 -9.81 -16.43 12.07
CA GLN A 210 -10.01 -17.68 12.82
C GLN A 210 -9.28 -17.64 14.17
N LEU A 211 -9.08 -16.44 14.73
CA LEU A 211 -8.31 -16.22 15.95
C LEU A 211 -8.97 -16.92 17.13
N THR A 212 -8.20 -17.73 17.85
CA THR A 212 -8.63 -18.37 19.11
C THR A 212 -8.15 -17.58 20.33
N ASN A 213 -7.17 -16.71 20.14
CA ASN A 213 -6.62 -15.82 21.17
C ASN A 213 -6.09 -14.55 20.51
N ILE A 214 -6.17 -13.43 21.26
CA ILE A 214 -5.50 -12.18 20.94
C ILE A 214 -4.99 -11.55 22.24
N ASN A 215 -3.74 -11.08 22.24
CA ASN A 215 -3.15 -10.41 23.39
C ASN A 215 -2.82 -8.96 23.03
N VAL A 216 -3.57 -8.02 23.61
CA VAL A 216 -3.41 -6.57 23.43
C VAL A 216 -2.89 -5.87 24.68
N SER A 217 -2.46 -6.62 25.70
CA SER A 217 -2.09 -6.09 27.02
C SER A 217 -0.97 -5.05 27.01
N ASN A 218 -0.09 -5.07 26.01
CA ASN A 218 1.02 -4.11 25.87
C ASN A 218 0.63 -2.84 25.09
N SER A 219 -0.46 -2.86 24.33
CA SER A 219 -0.96 -1.74 23.54
C SER A 219 -1.83 -0.81 24.39
N LYS A 220 -1.21 -0.11 25.36
CA LYS A 220 -1.92 0.71 26.36
C LYS A 220 -2.63 1.92 25.77
N ASP A 221 -2.21 2.35 24.58
CA ASP A 221 -2.79 3.47 23.86
C ASP A 221 -3.87 3.04 22.84
N LEU A 222 -4.29 1.76 22.90
CA LEU A 222 -5.31 1.22 22.01
C LEU A 222 -6.67 1.90 22.26
N THR A 223 -7.17 2.57 21.21
CA THR A 223 -8.48 3.26 21.22
C THR A 223 -9.53 2.47 20.44
N THR A 224 -9.11 1.68 19.46
CA THR A 224 -10.02 0.96 18.56
C THR A 224 -9.58 -0.49 18.40
N LEU A 225 -10.51 -1.43 18.70
CA LEU A 225 -10.32 -2.85 18.50
C LEU A 225 -11.57 -3.48 17.86
N TYR A 226 -11.43 -4.02 16.66
CA TYR A 226 -12.42 -4.84 15.97
C TYR A 226 -11.90 -6.27 15.89
N CYS A 227 -12.43 -7.17 16.70
CA CYS A 227 -12.04 -8.58 16.75
C CYS A 227 -13.23 -9.55 16.61
N ASN A 228 -14.38 -9.03 16.21
CA ASN A 228 -15.58 -9.85 15.96
C ASN A 228 -15.41 -10.82 14.79
N ASN A 229 -16.29 -11.80 14.68
CA ASN A 229 -16.24 -12.88 13.68
C ASN A 229 -14.90 -13.63 13.73
N ASN A 230 -14.55 -14.11 14.93
CA ASN A 230 -13.38 -14.93 15.22
C ASN A 230 -13.80 -16.19 16.02
N LYS A 231 -12.86 -16.89 16.62
CA LYS A 231 -13.08 -18.07 17.48
C LYS A 231 -12.63 -17.80 18.93
N LEU A 232 -12.69 -16.52 19.35
CA LEU A 232 -12.27 -16.13 20.69
C LEU A 232 -13.26 -16.66 21.73
N SER A 233 -12.77 -17.25 22.83
CA SER A 233 -13.58 -17.58 24.00
C SER A 233 -13.52 -16.49 25.05
N SER A 234 -12.43 -15.74 25.12
CA SER A 234 -12.24 -14.63 26.03
C SER A 234 -11.26 -13.60 25.45
N ILE A 235 -11.31 -12.39 25.98
CA ILE A 235 -10.32 -11.33 25.68
C ILE A 235 -10.11 -10.47 26.92
N ASP A 236 -8.84 -10.23 27.27
CA ASP A 236 -8.45 -9.35 28.36
C ASP A 236 -8.02 -7.99 27.82
N VAL A 237 -8.79 -6.95 28.16
CA VAL A 237 -8.54 -5.56 27.81
C VAL A 237 -8.29 -4.69 29.04
N THR A 238 -7.94 -5.30 30.18
CA THR A 238 -7.71 -4.60 31.45
C THR A 238 -6.71 -3.45 31.32
N ASN A 239 -5.68 -3.61 30.50
CA ASN A 239 -4.65 -2.59 30.29
C ASN A 239 -5.00 -1.56 29.20
N ASN A 240 -6.07 -1.76 28.44
CA ASN A 240 -6.44 -0.90 27.31
C ASN A 240 -7.47 0.15 27.77
N THR A 241 -7.10 0.96 28.76
CA THR A 241 -8.01 1.91 29.43
C THR A 241 -8.47 3.07 28.54
N LYS A 242 -7.85 3.25 27.38
CA LYS A 242 -8.22 4.24 26.36
C LYS A 242 -9.16 3.68 25.28
N LEU A 243 -9.62 2.42 25.44
CA LEU A 243 -10.43 1.76 24.41
C LEU A 243 -11.83 2.43 24.31
N GLU A 244 -12.09 3.07 23.19
CA GLU A 244 -13.34 3.80 22.89
C GLU A 244 -14.27 2.98 21.99
N ILE A 245 -13.70 2.30 20.99
CA ILE A 245 -14.43 1.49 20.03
C ILE A 245 -13.98 0.04 20.14
N PHE A 246 -14.90 -0.81 20.63
CA PHE A 246 -14.63 -2.23 20.83
C PHE A 246 -15.74 -3.07 20.20
N LYS A 247 -15.39 -3.90 19.21
CA LYS A 247 -16.29 -4.84 18.54
C LYS A 247 -15.80 -6.28 18.74
N TYR A 248 -16.65 -7.10 19.30
CA TYR A 248 -16.41 -8.51 19.61
C TYR A 248 -17.69 -9.33 19.42
N ASP A 249 -17.60 -10.66 19.44
CA ASP A 249 -18.74 -11.55 19.25
C ASP A 249 -19.54 -11.72 20.55
N GLU A 250 -20.82 -11.96 20.41
CA GLU A 250 -21.67 -12.35 21.53
C GLU A 250 -21.16 -13.68 22.14
N GLY A 251 -21.12 -13.75 23.47
CA GLY A 251 -20.66 -14.94 24.20
C GLY A 251 -19.15 -14.99 24.48
N VAL A 252 -18.37 -14.03 23.99
CA VAL A 252 -16.95 -13.88 24.39
C VAL A 252 -16.88 -13.32 25.80
N ASP A 253 -16.09 -13.94 26.68
CA ASP A 253 -15.83 -13.44 28.04
C ASP A 253 -14.86 -12.24 27.97
N ILE A 254 -15.35 -11.06 28.39
CA ILE A 254 -14.59 -9.82 28.34
C ILE A 254 -14.05 -9.47 29.72
N ILE A 255 -12.73 -9.44 29.87
CA ILE A 255 -12.06 -9.12 31.12
C ILE A 255 -11.58 -7.67 31.08
N GLY A 256 -11.89 -6.90 32.15
CA GLY A 256 -11.38 -5.54 32.33
C GLY A 256 -12.10 -4.45 31.56
N TYR A 257 -13.22 -4.73 30.86
CA TYR A 257 -13.99 -3.73 30.14
C TYR A 257 -15.21 -3.30 30.98
N THR A 258 -15.18 -2.09 31.47
CA THR A 258 -16.30 -1.46 32.19
C THR A 258 -16.80 -0.26 31.39
N LYS A 259 -17.88 -0.44 30.66
CA LYS A 259 -18.68 0.69 30.13
C LYS A 259 -19.93 0.83 30.91
#